data_4f1ae7669f31ecfdf9963d0ea462eb7d
#
_entry.id   4f1ae7669f31ecfdf9963d0ea462eb7d
#
_cell.length_a   1.000
_cell.length_b   1.000
_cell.length_c   1.000
_cell.angle_alpha   90.00
_cell.angle_beta   90.00
_cell.angle_gamma   90.00
#
_symmetry.space_group_name_H-M   'P 1'
#
loop_
_entity.id
_entity.type
_entity.pdbx_description
1 polymer ?
#
loop_
_entity_poly.entity_id
_entity_poly.type
_entity_poly.pdbx_seq_one_letter_code
_entity_poly.pdbx_strand_id
1 'polypeptide(L)'
;MNLITEIAAQAKANQQRIVLPEGTEERTLAAADRLIIDEVAEMILLGNPDEIQTVAGQLGLQNIRKATIIDPVNNQKKQAYIDLLLDLRRSKGLTPEQAVLLVEDPLYYACLMIKAGDADGEIAGAKNTTGNVLRPALQIIKTAPGISCVSGAFLMFTNNPSFGKNGILLFADCAVIPDPTASELAQIAVASAQTARSLLGIEPQVAMLSFSTKGSASHAKIDKVTEATRIAKEMCPDLQIDGELQADAALIEKVAAQKAKGSPVAGKANVLVFPSVVSGNICYKLVERIAGIEAIGPILQGMAAPVNDLSRGCSIDDIYKMVVITANQAISLKKTK
;
A
#
# COMPACT_ATOMS: atom_id res chain seq x y z
N MET A 1 2.95 23.35 0.40
CA MET A 1 2.52 22.47 1.50
C MET A 1 3.02 21.06 1.17
N ASN A 2 3.57 20.31 2.10
CA ASN A 2 4.06 18.96 1.82
C ASN A 2 2.83 18.02 1.64
N LEU A 3 2.87 17.09 0.68
CA LEU A 3 1.79 16.12 0.41
C LEU A 3 1.28 15.44 1.68
N ILE A 4 2.19 14.98 2.55
CA ILE A 4 1.80 14.30 3.80
C ILE A 4 0.96 15.21 4.69
N THR A 5 1.29 16.50 4.75
CA THR A 5 0.49 17.48 5.50
C THR A 5 -0.91 17.67 4.88
N GLU A 6 -1.00 17.67 3.55
CA GLU A 6 -2.30 17.83 2.85
C GLU A 6 -3.20 16.61 3.09
N ILE A 7 -2.66 15.39 2.92
CA ILE A 7 -3.44 14.16 3.13
C ILE A 7 -3.71 13.88 4.61
N ALA A 8 -2.85 14.36 5.54
CA ALA A 8 -3.14 14.32 6.98
C ALA A 8 -4.30 15.23 7.35
N ALA A 9 -4.37 16.44 6.78
CA ALA A 9 -5.50 17.34 6.98
C ALA A 9 -6.82 16.73 6.42
N GLN A 10 -6.75 16.04 5.28
CA GLN A 10 -7.90 15.32 4.73
C GLN A 10 -8.35 14.17 5.64
N ALA A 11 -7.41 13.40 6.17
CA ALA A 11 -7.68 12.31 7.11
C ALA A 11 -8.33 12.84 8.39
N LYS A 12 -7.80 13.92 8.98
CA LYS A 12 -8.36 14.58 10.16
C LYS A 12 -9.80 15.06 9.92
N ALA A 13 -10.10 15.63 8.77
CA ALA A 13 -11.46 16.10 8.42
C ALA A 13 -12.46 14.95 8.19
N ASN A 14 -11.98 13.71 7.96
CA ASN A 14 -12.79 12.55 7.63
C ASN A 14 -12.26 11.32 8.39
N GLN A 15 -12.20 11.37 9.71
CA GLN A 15 -11.57 10.35 10.54
C GLN A 15 -12.03 8.93 10.19
N GLN A 16 -11.05 8.04 10.07
CA GLN A 16 -11.24 6.62 9.79
C GLN A 16 -10.75 5.82 10.98
N ARG A 17 -11.33 4.65 11.19
CA ARG A 17 -10.94 3.70 12.24
C ARG A 17 -9.80 2.83 11.72
N ILE A 18 -8.59 3.08 12.17
CA ILE A 18 -7.40 2.35 11.74
C ILE A 18 -6.92 1.42 12.84
N VAL A 19 -6.80 0.13 12.50
CA VAL A 19 -6.38 -0.91 13.44
C VAL A 19 -4.88 -1.19 13.30
N LEU A 20 -4.20 -1.26 14.43
CA LEU A 20 -2.79 -1.61 14.59
C LEU A 20 -2.70 -2.92 15.37
N PRO A 21 -2.51 -4.06 14.68
CA PRO A 21 -2.49 -5.39 15.31
C PRO A 21 -1.32 -5.60 16.27
N GLU A 22 -0.23 -4.86 16.09
CA GLU A 22 1.00 -4.97 16.86
C GLU A 22 0.99 -3.97 18.02
N GLY A 23 -0.08 -3.99 18.84
CA GLY A 23 -0.37 -2.97 19.85
C GLY A 23 0.60 -2.89 21.03
N THR A 24 1.51 -3.86 21.21
CA THR A 24 2.58 -3.82 22.22
C THR A 24 3.93 -3.44 21.65
N GLU A 25 4.03 -3.18 20.34
CA GLU A 25 5.27 -2.78 19.70
C GLU A 25 5.52 -1.28 19.95
N GLU A 26 6.70 -0.95 20.48
CA GLU A 26 7.03 0.38 21.01
C GLU A 26 6.89 1.51 19.98
N ARG A 27 7.36 1.29 18.74
CA ARG A 27 7.26 2.29 17.66
C ARG A 27 5.81 2.47 17.21
N THR A 28 5.04 1.38 17.20
CA THR A 28 3.61 1.39 16.88
C THR A 28 2.84 2.22 17.91
N LEU A 29 3.12 2.02 19.21
CA LEU A 29 2.51 2.81 20.28
C LEU A 29 2.90 4.29 20.20
N ALA A 30 4.19 4.58 19.97
CA ALA A 30 4.65 5.97 19.84
C ALA A 30 4.03 6.69 18.64
N ALA A 31 3.88 5.99 17.52
CA ALA A 31 3.17 6.52 16.35
C ALA A 31 1.67 6.74 16.64
N ALA A 32 1.01 5.79 17.32
CA ALA A 32 -0.39 5.90 17.71
C ALA A 32 -0.63 7.10 18.62
N ASP A 33 0.25 7.35 19.61
CA ASP A 33 0.14 8.51 20.50
C ASP A 33 0.18 9.84 19.72
N ARG A 34 1.09 9.99 18.75
CA ARG A 34 1.16 11.15 17.84
C ARG A 34 -0.08 11.30 16.99
N LEU A 35 -0.56 10.20 16.38
CA LEU A 35 -1.75 10.19 15.52
C LEU A 35 -3.02 10.60 16.27
N ILE A 36 -3.12 10.23 17.55
CA ILE A 36 -4.22 10.62 18.44
C ILE A 36 -4.13 12.11 18.77
N ILE A 37 -2.94 12.65 19.07
CA ILE A 37 -2.72 14.08 19.32
C ILE A 37 -3.12 14.90 18.11
N ASP A 38 -2.70 14.47 16.92
CA ASP A 38 -2.94 15.16 15.65
C ASP A 38 -4.36 14.93 15.11
N GLU A 39 -5.14 14.03 15.77
CA GLU A 39 -6.52 13.68 15.39
C GLU A 39 -6.64 13.14 13.94
N VAL A 40 -5.63 12.42 13.47
CA VAL A 40 -5.57 11.92 12.09
C VAL A 40 -6.56 10.79 11.84
N ALA A 41 -6.73 9.90 12.83
CA ALA A 41 -7.59 8.73 12.75
C ALA A 41 -8.06 8.29 14.14
N GLU A 42 -9.17 7.55 14.21
CA GLU A 42 -9.57 6.81 15.40
C GLU A 42 -8.70 5.55 15.49
N MET A 43 -7.79 5.53 16.48
CA MET A 43 -6.82 4.45 16.62
C MET A 43 -7.39 3.26 17.38
N ILE A 44 -7.24 2.06 16.81
CA ILE A 44 -7.59 0.79 17.45
C ILE A 44 -6.29 -0.01 17.62
N LEU A 45 -5.98 -0.40 18.85
CA LEU A 45 -4.81 -1.20 19.19
C LEU A 45 -5.24 -2.61 19.60
N LEU A 46 -4.63 -3.64 19.01
CA LEU A 46 -4.90 -5.02 19.39
C LEU A 46 -3.81 -5.55 20.31
N GLY A 47 -4.23 -6.25 21.36
CA GLY A 47 -3.35 -6.88 22.33
C GLY A 47 -3.93 -6.83 23.74
N ASN A 48 -3.20 -7.40 24.69
CA ASN A 48 -3.58 -7.34 26.09
C ASN A 48 -3.57 -5.89 26.61
N PRO A 49 -4.69 -5.38 27.16
CA PRO A 49 -4.80 -3.98 27.60
C PRO A 49 -3.77 -3.59 28.68
N ASP A 50 -3.49 -4.48 29.63
CA ASP A 50 -2.54 -4.20 30.72
C ASP A 50 -1.09 -4.12 30.18
N GLU A 51 -0.74 -4.99 29.24
CA GLU A 51 0.57 -4.95 28.58
C GLU A 51 0.73 -3.64 27.76
N ILE A 52 -0.27 -3.27 26.97
CA ILE A 52 -0.26 -2.03 26.18
C ILE A 52 -0.10 -0.82 27.09
N GLN A 53 -0.86 -0.74 28.19
CA GLN A 53 -0.77 0.37 29.14
C GLN A 53 0.59 0.40 29.86
N THR A 54 1.16 -0.78 30.19
CA THR A 54 2.48 -0.90 30.79
C THR A 54 3.56 -0.35 29.87
N VAL A 55 3.59 -0.78 28.61
CA VAL A 55 4.57 -0.30 27.63
C VAL A 55 4.39 1.20 27.36
N ALA A 56 3.14 1.66 27.20
CA ALA A 56 2.84 3.08 27.03
C ALA A 56 3.34 3.92 28.23
N GLY A 57 3.17 3.44 29.47
CA GLY A 57 3.68 4.08 30.67
C GLY A 57 5.22 4.14 30.70
N GLN A 58 5.91 3.06 30.33
CA GLN A 58 7.38 3.03 30.23
C GLN A 58 7.94 4.01 29.21
N LEU A 59 7.20 4.20 28.12
CA LEU A 59 7.57 5.17 27.05
C LEU A 59 7.09 6.60 27.34
N GLY A 60 6.36 6.84 28.43
CA GLY A 60 5.83 8.15 28.81
C GLY A 60 4.72 8.66 27.89
N LEU A 61 4.02 7.78 27.15
CA LEU A 61 2.95 8.15 26.22
C LEU A 61 1.67 8.52 27.00
N GLN A 62 1.10 9.67 26.67
CA GLN A 62 -0.01 10.23 27.48
C GLN A 62 -1.39 10.02 26.87
N ASN A 63 -1.46 9.72 25.56
CA ASN A 63 -2.71 9.73 24.80
C ASN A 63 -3.23 8.33 24.45
N ILE A 64 -2.45 7.26 24.64
CA ILE A 64 -2.84 5.88 24.33
C ILE A 64 -4.16 5.48 25.00
N ARG A 65 -4.48 6.04 26.15
CA ARG A 65 -5.78 5.85 26.83
C ARG A 65 -7.01 6.30 26.03
N LYS A 66 -6.81 7.13 24.99
CA LYS A 66 -7.86 7.57 24.07
C LYS A 66 -8.07 6.61 22.90
N ALA A 67 -7.14 5.67 22.67
CA ALA A 67 -7.31 4.61 21.70
C ALA A 67 -8.32 3.59 22.16
N THR A 68 -9.00 2.94 21.21
CA THR A 68 -9.77 1.73 21.50
C THR A 68 -8.80 0.55 21.63
N ILE A 69 -8.70 -0.08 22.79
CA ILE A 69 -7.85 -1.24 22.99
C ILE A 69 -8.72 -2.50 23.04
N ILE A 70 -8.38 -3.49 22.23
CA ILE A 70 -9.13 -4.74 22.09
C ILE A 70 -8.19 -5.93 22.27
N ASP A 71 -8.53 -6.83 23.18
CA ASP A 71 -7.86 -8.12 23.32
C ASP A 71 -8.54 -9.16 22.40
N PRO A 72 -7.87 -9.66 21.35
CA PRO A 72 -8.43 -10.70 20.47
C PRO A 72 -8.80 -11.98 21.18
N VAL A 73 -8.12 -12.31 22.29
CA VAL A 73 -8.36 -13.52 23.05
C VAL A 73 -9.60 -13.41 23.93
N ASN A 74 -9.82 -12.23 24.52
CA ASN A 74 -10.89 -12.00 25.50
C ASN A 74 -11.78 -10.83 25.07
N ASN A 75 -12.67 -11.07 24.08
CA ASN A 75 -13.50 -10.05 23.48
C ASN A 75 -14.93 -10.53 23.21
N GLN A 76 -15.91 -9.65 23.39
CA GLN A 76 -17.34 -9.96 23.19
C GLN A 76 -17.67 -10.33 21.74
N LYS A 77 -16.94 -9.79 20.74
CA LYS A 77 -17.13 -10.08 19.31
C LYS A 77 -16.41 -11.34 18.82
N LYS A 78 -15.61 -12.00 19.67
CA LYS A 78 -14.80 -13.16 19.29
C LYS A 78 -15.63 -14.25 18.60
N GLN A 79 -16.78 -14.62 19.17
CA GLN A 79 -17.65 -15.66 18.59
C GLN A 79 -18.19 -15.23 17.20
N ALA A 80 -18.63 -13.99 17.05
CA ALA A 80 -19.11 -13.48 15.78
C ALA A 80 -18.03 -13.49 14.69
N TYR A 81 -16.77 -13.24 15.06
CA TYR A 81 -15.64 -13.31 14.13
C TYR A 81 -15.23 -14.75 13.80
N ILE A 82 -15.37 -15.69 14.73
CA ILE A 82 -15.22 -17.13 14.46
C ILE A 82 -16.24 -17.57 13.41
N ASP A 83 -17.51 -17.23 13.62
CA ASP A 83 -18.58 -17.59 12.69
C ASP A 83 -18.37 -16.95 11.29
N LEU A 84 -17.98 -15.68 11.26
CA LEU A 84 -17.63 -14.98 10.01
C LEU A 84 -16.45 -15.65 9.28
N LEU A 85 -15.38 -16.01 10.00
CA LEU A 85 -14.22 -16.67 9.41
C LEU A 85 -14.57 -18.07 8.87
N LEU A 86 -15.36 -18.84 9.61
CA LEU A 86 -15.86 -20.15 9.18
C LEU A 86 -16.70 -20.02 7.90
N ASP A 87 -17.59 -19.04 7.83
CA ASP A 87 -18.39 -18.80 6.61
C ASP A 87 -17.52 -18.44 5.41
N LEU A 88 -16.60 -17.49 5.58
CA LEU A 88 -15.67 -17.07 4.52
C LEU A 88 -14.76 -18.18 4.01
N ARG A 89 -14.41 -19.16 4.88
CA ARG A 89 -13.44 -20.23 4.59
C ARG A 89 -14.08 -21.61 4.51
N ARG A 90 -15.40 -21.74 4.53
CA ARG A 90 -16.16 -23.00 4.44
C ARG A 90 -15.68 -23.91 3.31
N SER A 91 -15.52 -23.34 2.12
CA SER A 91 -15.06 -24.10 0.92
C SER A 91 -13.58 -24.52 0.97
N LYS A 92 -12.83 -24.05 1.98
CA LYS A 92 -11.40 -24.37 2.16
C LYS A 92 -11.15 -25.34 3.30
N GLY A 93 -12.21 -25.90 3.91
CA GLY A 93 -12.11 -26.92 4.94
C GLY A 93 -11.61 -26.44 6.31
N LEU A 94 -11.79 -25.15 6.62
CA LEU A 94 -11.41 -24.62 7.94
C LEU A 94 -12.29 -25.25 9.02
N THR A 95 -11.65 -25.82 10.09
CA THR A 95 -12.39 -26.37 11.23
C THR A 95 -12.69 -25.30 12.28
N PRO A 96 -13.71 -25.54 13.16
CA PRO A 96 -14.02 -24.61 14.26
C PRO A 96 -12.82 -24.37 15.19
N GLU A 97 -12.06 -25.40 15.53
CA GLU A 97 -10.89 -25.31 16.41
C GLU A 97 -9.79 -24.43 15.77
N GLN A 98 -9.56 -24.59 14.48
CA GLN A 98 -8.63 -23.74 13.73
C GLN A 98 -9.11 -22.30 13.65
N ALA A 99 -10.42 -22.07 13.48
CA ALA A 99 -10.98 -20.73 13.42
C ALA A 99 -10.81 -19.99 14.76
N VAL A 100 -10.99 -20.66 15.89
CA VAL A 100 -10.73 -20.08 17.23
C VAL A 100 -9.29 -19.58 17.33
N LEU A 101 -8.30 -20.41 16.98
CA LEU A 101 -6.88 -20.04 17.04
C LEU A 101 -6.53 -18.89 16.10
N LEU A 102 -7.12 -18.87 14.90
CA LEU A 102 -6.88 -17.79 13.93
C LEU A 102 -7.50 -16.47 14.39
N VAL A 103 -8.67 -16.48 15.01
CA VAL A 103 -9.32 -15.26 15.52
C VAL A 103 -8.56 -14.66 16.71
N GLU A 104 -7.81 -15.46 17.46
CA GLU A 104 -6.91 -14.97 18.52
C GLU A 104 -5.62 -14.32 17.99
N ASP A 105 -5.27 -14.56 16.72
CA ASP A 105 -4.16 -13.89 16.06
C ASP A 105 -4.57 -12.44 15.71
N PRO A 106 -3.84 -11.40 16.20
CA PRO A 106 -4.19 -10.01 15.96
C PRO A 106 -4.28 -9.61 14.49
N LEU A 107 -3.48 -10.21 13.59
CA LEU A 107 -3.52 -9.93 12.15
C LEU A 107 -4.82 -10.46 11.52
N TYR A 108 -5.26 -11.65 11.91
CA TYR A 108 -6.55 -12.19 11.49
C TYR A 108 -7.71 -11.39 12.08
N TYR A 109 -7.60 -11.03 13.35
CA TYR A 109 -8.63 -10.25 14.05
C TYR A 109 -8.84 -8.89 13.38
N ALA A 110 -7.76 -8.16 13.05
CA ALA A 110 -7.82 -6.88 12.34
C ALA A 110 -8.52 -6.99 10.99
N CYS A 111 -8.14 -7.98 10.16
CA CYS A 111 -8.82 -8.23 8.90
C CYS A 111 -10.31 -8.55 9.07
N LEU A 112 -10.70 -9.28 10.12
CA LEU A 112 -12.10 -9.59 10.44
C LEU A 112 -12.86 -8.33 10.89
N MET A 113 -12.24 -7.44 11.66
CA MET A 113 -12.82 -6.14 12.00
C MET A 113 -13.15 -5.32 10.73
N ILE A 114 -12.23 -5.26 9.79
CA ILE A 114 -12.46 -4.57 8.52
C ILE A 114 -13.58 -5.24 7.73
N LYS A 115 -13.58 -6.56 7.66
CA LYS A 115 -14.61 -7.33 6.94
C LYS A 115 -15.99 -7.17 7.53
N ALA A 116 -16.10 -7.06 8.85
CA ALA A 116 -17.34 -6.82 9.60
C ALA A 116 -17.78 -5.33 9.58
N GLY A 117 -16.93 -4.40 9.11
CA GLY A 117 -17.22 -2.97 9.15
C GLY A 117 -16.93 -2.29 10.49
N ASP A 118 -16.16 -2.94 11.36
CA ASP A 118 -15.75 -2.42 12.67
C ASP A 118 -14.46 -1.59 12.60
N ALA A 119 -13.69 -1.73 11.52
CA ALA A 119 -12.53 -0.90 11.18
C ALA A 119 -12.54 -0.56 9.68
N ASP A 120 -11.77 0.45 9.29
CA ASP A 120 -11.74 0.97 7.92
C ASP A 120 -10.40 0.68 7.21
N GLY A 121 -9.36 0.33 7.97
CA GLY A 121 -8.05 -0.06 7.46
C GLY A 121 -7.13 -0.63 8.52
N GLU A 122 -6.05 -1.28 8.07
CA GLU A 122 -5.04 -1.95 8.91
C GLU A 122 -3.63 -1.52 8.52
N ILE A 123 -2.77 -1.34 9.51
CA ILE A 123 -1.32 -1.21 9.37
C ILE A 123 -0.63 -2.21 10.28
N ALA A 124 0.21 -3.08 9.70
CA ALA A 124 1.02 -4.06 10.43
C ALA A 124 2.40 -4.23 9.76
N GLY A 125 3.28 -5.04 10.34
CA GLY A 125 4.58 -5.38 9.76
C GLY A 125 5.79 -4.81 10.49
N ALA A 126 5.59 -3.98 11.52
CA ALA A 126 6.71 -3.50 12.35
C ALA A 126 7.42 -4.66 13.07
N LYS A 127 6.69 -5.72 13.42
CA LYS A 127 7.17 -6.94 14.07
C LYS A 127 7.00 -8.18 13.19
N ASN A 128 5.97 -8.24 12.38
CA ASN A 128 5.63 -9.37 11.53
C ASN A 128 6.32 -9.31 10.16
N THR A 129 6.38 -10.45 9.47
CA THR A 129 6.83 -10.51 8.08
C THR A 129 5.69 -10.13 7.13
N THR A 130 6.02 -9.60 5.94
CA THR A 130 5.04 -9.32 4.87
C THR A 130 4.12 -10.51 4.59
N GLY A 131 4.65 -11.74 4.58
CA GLY A 131 3.83 -12.94 4.36
C GLY A 131 2.80 -13.19 5.47
N ASN A 132 3.10 -12.83 6.72
CA ASN A 132 2.16 -12.96 7.83
C ASN A 132 1.04 -11.92 7.73
N VAL A 133 1.35 -10.69 7.33
CA VAL A 133 0.37 -9.62 7.12
C VAL A 133 -0.53 -9.92 5.91
N LEU A 134 0.06 -10.31 4.78
CA LEU A 134 -0.69 -10.56 3.55
C LEU A 134 -1.59 -11.80 3.61
N ARG A 135 -1.23 -12.82 4.38
CA ARG A 135 -2.01 -14.07 4.45
C ARG A 135 -3.45 -13.85 4.93
N PRO A 136 -3.73 -13.27 6.10
CA PRO A 136 -5.10 -12.96 6.53
C PRO A 136 -5.79 -11.96 5.59
N ALA A 137 -5.08 -10.94 5.11
CA ALA A 137 -5.62 -9.96 4.18
C ALA A 137 -6.16 -10.63 2.89
N LEU A 138 -5.38 -11.51 2.26
CA LEU A 138 -5.82 -12.25 1.06
C LEU A 138 -6.92 -13.26 1.35
N GLN A 139 -6.95 -13.84 2.55
CA GLN A 139 -7.96 -14.83 2.93
C GLN A 139 -9.33 -14.22 3.26
N ILE A 140 -9.36 -13.04 3.88
CA ILE A 140 -10.54 -12.41 4.46
C ILE A 140 -11.00 -11.21 3.62
N ILE A 141 -10.10 -10.25 3.38
CA ILE A 141 -10.39 -9.02 2.61
C ILE A 141 -10.46 -9.33 1.12
N LYS A 142 -9.53 -10.12 0.61
CA LYS A 142 -9.37 -10.47 -0.81
C LYS A 142 -8.98 -9.28 -1.67
N THR A 143 -8.85 -9.52 -2.98
CA THR A 143 -8.59 -8.47 -3.96
C THR A 143 -9.87 -7.71 -4.32
N ALA A 144 -9.72 -6.50 -4.81
CA ALA A 144 -10.82 -5.71 -5.37
C ALA A 144 -11.46 -6.42 -6.58
N PRO A 145 -12.75 -6.17 -6.88
CA PRO A 145 -13.41 -6.74 -8.05
C PRO A 145 -12.62 -6.48 -9.33
N GLY A 146 -12.43 -7.52 -10.15
CA GLY A 146 -11.68 -7.46 -11.41
C GLY A 146 -10.15 -7.45 -11.26
N ILE A 147 -9.62 -7.45 -10.03
CA ILE A 147 -8.19 -7.54 -9.74
C ILE A 147 -7.86 -8.92 -9.19
N SER A 148 -6.83 -9.55 -9.74
CA SER A 148 -6.39 -10.90 -9.33
C SER A 148 -5.09 -10.91 -8.54
N CYS A 149 -4.39 -9.77 -8.42
CA CYS A 149 -3.10 -9.69 -7.76
C CYS A 149 -2.99 -8.45 -6.84
N VAL A 150 -2.09 -8.55 -5.87
CA VAL A 150 -1.72 -7.45 -4.96
C VAL A 150 -0.32 -7.01 -5.30
N SER A 151 -0.05 -5.71 -5.31
CA SER A 151 1.27 -5.12 -5.54
C SER A 151 1.61 -4.08 -4.49
N GLY A 152 2.89 -3.72 -4.40
CA GLY A 152 3.37 -2.73 -3.45
C GLY A 152 3.98 -1.51 -4.15
N ALA A 153 3.43 -0.34 -3.91
CA ALA A 153 3.92 0.91 -4.45
C ALA A 153 4.70 1.74 -3.43
N PHE A 154 5.62 2.56 -3.91
CA PHE A 154 6.34 3.55 -3.11
C PHE A 154 6.13 4.96 -3.67
N LEU A 155 5.89 5.91 -2.78
CA LEU A 155 5.97 7.33 -3.10
C LEU A 155 7.43 7.77 -2.92
N MET A 156 8.04 8.24 -4.01
CA MET A 156 9.41 8.71 -4.04
C MET A 156 9.42 10.24 -4.05
N PHE A 157 9.90 10.86 -2.98
CA PHE A 157 9.97 12.31 -2.83
C PHE A 157 11.32 12.80 -3.33
N THR A 158 11.40 13.12 -4.61
CA THR A 158 12.65 13.61 -5.22
C THR A 158 12.94 15.05 -4.81
N ASN A 159 14.22 15.44 -4.81
CA ASN A 159 14.62 16.83 -4.56
C ASN A 159 14.47 17.72 -5.80
N ASN A 160 13.89 17.19 -6.89
CA ASN A 160 13.72 17.90 -8.16
C ASN A 160 12.23 18.03 -8.50
N PRO A 161 11.65 19.25 -8.41
CA PRO A 161 10.22 19.48 -8.64
C PRO A 161 9.79 19.27 -10.09
N SER A 162 10.72 19.11 -11.04
CA SER A 162 10.40 18.82 -12.46
C SER A 162 9.93 17.38 -12.66
N PHE A 163 10.19 16.47 -11.73
CA PHE A 163 9.70 15.09 -11.80
C PHE A 163 8.32 14.95 -11.20
N GLY A 164 7.42 14.27 -11.88
CA GLY A 164 6.08 13.97 -11.41
C GLY A 164 5.30 15.21 -10.96
N LYS A 165 4.56 15.10 -9.84
CA LYS A 165 3.89 16.23 -9.21
C LYS A 165 4.79 16.82 -8.11
N ASN A 166 5.39 17.98 -8.39
CA ASN A 166 6.22 18.69 -7.40
C ASN A 166 7.36 17.82 -6.83
N GLY A 167 7.97 16.98 -7.64
CA GLY A 167 9.04 16.08 -7.20
C GLY A 167 8.57 14.73 -6.68
N ILE A 168 7.28 14.38 -6.80
CA ILE A 168 6.76 13.11 -6.31
C ILE A 168 6.50 12.16 -7.47
N LEU A 169 7.09 10.97 -7.41
CA LEU A 169 6.88 9.86 -8.33
C LEU A 169 6.29 8.66 -7.59
N LEU A 170 5.50 7.84 -8.31
CA LEU A 170 5.04 6.57 -7.80
C LEU A 170 5.76 5.43 -8.52
N PHE A 171 6.40 4.53 -7.75
CA PHE A 171 7.11 3.34 -8.23
C PHE A 171 6.34 2.07 -7.85
N ALA A 172 6.09 1.15 -8.80
CA ALA A 172 5.41 -0.14 -8.57
C ALA A 172 5.78 -1.19 -9.64
N ASP A 173 5.73 -2.50 -9.37
CA ASP A 173 5.73 -3.14 -8.06
C ASP A 173 7.15 -3.19 -7.52
N CYS A 174 7.31 -2.85 -6.25
CA CYS A 174 8.62 -2.85 -5.62
C CYS A 174 8.70 -3.79 -4.41
N ALA A 175 7.63 -4.55 -4.10
CA ALA A 175 7.56 -5.26 -2.82
C ALA A 175 6.90 -6.65 -2.84
N VAL A 176 6.04 -6.99 -3.79
CA VAL A 176 5.12 -8.15 -3.64
C VAL A 176 5.33 -9.24 -4.69
N ILE A 177 5.24 -8.96 -5.99
CA ILE A 177 5.24 -10.00 -7.04
C ILE A 177 6.63 -10.13 -7.67
N PRO A 178 7.35 -11.25 -7.42
CA PRO A 178 8.74 -11.41 -7.91
C PRO A 178 8.85 -11.29 -9.43
N ASP A 179 8.02 -12.00 -10.18
CA ASP A 179 8.00 -11.99 -11.65
C ASP A 179 6.56 -12.03 -12.15
N PRO A 180 5.90 -10.87 -12.31
CA PRO A 180 4.52 -10.81 -12.76
C PRO A 180 4.39 -11.27 -14.21
N THR A 181 3.28 -11.94 -14.53
CA THR A 181 2.83 -12.18 -15.91
C THR A 181 2.46 -10.86 -16.59
N ALA A 182 2.28 -10.85 -17.91
CA ALA A 182 1.84 -9.65 -18.62
C ALA A 182 0.48 -9.14 -18.11
N SER A 183 -0.45 -10.01 -17.78
CA SER A 183 -1.75 -9.66 -17.22
C SER A 183 -1.64 -9.06 -15.81
N GLU A 184 -0.82 -9.64 -14.95
CA GLU A 184 -0.57 -9.08 -13.60
C GLU A 184 0.14 -7.72 -13.69
N LEU A 185 1.13 -7.58 -14.58
CA LEU A 185 1.83 -6.32 -14.80
C LEU A 185 0.89 -5.21 -15.30
N ALA A 186 -0.07 -5.54 -16.15
CA ALA A 186 -1.13 -4.64 -16.58
C ALA A 186 -2.02 -4.20 -15.40
N GLN A 187 -2.41 -5.14 -14.53
CA GLN A 187 -3.20 -4.83 -13.32
C GLN A 187 -2.41 -3.96 -12.33
N ILE A 188 -1.09 -4.21 -12.17
CA ILE A 188 -0.20 -3.35 -11.38
C ILE A 188 -0.23 -1.91 -11.91
N ALA A 189 -0.15 -1.73 -13.23
CA ALA A 189 -0.19 -0.40 -13.85
C ALA A 189 -1.52 0.33 -13.58
N VAL A 190 -2.64 -0.35 -13.74
CA VAL A 190 -3.98 0.21 -13.48
C VAL A 190 -4.16 0.55 -11.99
N ALA A 191 -3.75 -0.35 -11.09
CA ALA A 191 -3.81 -0.11 -9.64
C ALA A 191 -2.91 1.07 -9.22
N SER A 192 -1.73 1.19 -9.83
CA SER A 192 -0.80 2.30 -9.57
C SER A 192 -1.37 3.64 -10.06
N ALA A 193 -2.06 3.65 -11.19
CA ALA A 193 -2.77 4.84 -11.67
C ALA A 193 -3.89 5.25 -10.71
N GLN A 194 -4.67 4.30 -10.18
CA GLN A 194 -5.70 4.57 -9.17
C GLN A 194 -5.10 5.13 -7.89
N THR A 195 -3.98 4.57 -7.43
CA THR A 195 -3.25 5.07 -6.24
C THR A 195 -2.76 6.51 -6.46
N ALA A 196 -2.19 6.81 -7.64
CA ALA A 196 -1.75 8.16 -7.98
C ALA A 196 -2.92 9.17 -7.98
N ARG A 197 -4.08 8.81 -8.52
CA ARG A 197 -5.28 9.66 -8.47
C ARG A 197 -5.77 9.87 -7.05
N SER A 198 -5.90 8.81 -6.27
CA SER A 198 -6.54 8.85 -4.95
C SER A 198 -5.67 9.50 -3.88
N LEU A 199 -4.35 9.25 -3.88
CA LEU A 199 -3.43 9.77 -2.86
C LEU A 199 -2.75 11.07 -3.29
N LEU A 200 -2.35 11.20 -4.56
CA LEU A 200 -1.62 12.37 -5.04
C LEU A 200 -2.54 13.42 -5.68
N GLY A 201 -3.78 13.06 -5.98
CA GLY A 201 -4.71 13.94 -6.70
C GLY A 201 -4.14 14.40 -8.05
N ILE A 202 -3.45 13.49 -8.77
CA ILE A 202 -2.84 13.77 -10.08
C ILE A 202 -3.45 12.91 -11.18
N GLU A 203 -3.39 13.41 -12.41
CA GLU A 203 -3.63 12.55 -13.57
C GLU A 203 -2.40 11.68 -13.83
N PRO A 204 -2.53 10.34 -13.78
CA PRO A 204 -1.41 9.43 -13.93
C PRO A 204 -0.89 9.41 -15.35
N GLN A 205 0.43 9.53 -15.48
CA GLN A 205 1.21 9.32 -16.69
C GLN A 205 2.05 8.07 -16.49
N VAL A 206 1.53 6.91 -16.89
CA VAL A 206 2.09 5.60 -16.53
C VAL A 206 3.11 5.14 -17.57
N ALA A 207 4.36 4.97 -17.16
CA ALA A 207 5.42 4.39 -17.97
C ALA A 207 5.64 2.91 -17.58
N MET A 208 5.47 2.01 -18.54
CA MET A 208 5.81 0.59 -18.41
C MET A 208 7.30 0.42 -18.73
N LEU A 209 8.11 0.20 -17.69
CA LEU A 209 9.56 0.25 -17.80
C LEU A 209 10.18 -1.02 -18.37
N SER A 210 11.24 -0.82 -19.17
CA SER A 210 12.08 -1.86 -19.72
C SER A 210 13.49 -1.34 -19.96
N PHE A 211 14.41 -2.22 -20.35
CA PHE A 211 15.73 -1.82 -20.89
C PHE A 211 15.67 -1.47 -22.39
N SER A 212 14.50 -1.53 -23.03
CA SER A 212 14.21 -1.16 -24.41
C SER A 212 13.25 0.04 -24.46
N THR A 213 13.29 0.82 -25.52
CA THR A 213 12.32 1.86 -25.84
C THR A 213 11.84 1.67 -27.26
N LYS A 214 10.53 1.39 -27.43
CA LYS A 214 9.83 1.31 -28.73
C LYS A 214 10.55 0.41 -29.74
N GLY A 215 10.90 -0.81 -29.32
CA GLY A 215 11.52 -1.81 -30.18
C GLY A 215 13.03 -1.64 -30.39
N SER A 216 13.71 -0.86 -29.53
CA SER A 216 15.17 -0.69 -29.64
C SER A 216 15.98 -1.96 -29.37
N ALA A 217 15.37 -2.99 -28.77
CA ALA A 217 15.90 -4.31 -28.54
C ALA A 217 14.82 -5.38 -28.70
N SER A 218 15.22 -6.67 -28.77
CA SER A 218 14.30 -7.80 -28.85
C SER A 218 14.66 -8.85 -27.77
N HIS A 219 13.69 -9.19 -26.91
CA HIS A 219 13.85 -10.18 -25.87
C HIS A 219 12.50 -10.49 -25.22
N ALA A 220 12.27 -11.73 -24.77
CA ALA A 220 11.01 -12.16 -24.14
C ALA A 220 10.55 -11.28 -22.95
N LYS A 221 11.50 -10.68 -22.20
CA LYS A 221 11.15 -9.72 -21.13
C LYS A 221 10.60 -8.40 -21.66
N ILE A 222 10.98 -8.00 -22.88
CA ILE A 222 10.42 -6.85 -23.57
C ILE A 222 9.01 -7.17 -24.06
N ASP A 223 8.83 -8.33 -24.66
CA ASP A 223 7.54 -8.80 -25.17
C ASP A 223 6.50 -8.83 -24.04
N LYS A 224 6.90 -9.27 -22.82
CA LYS A 224 6.04 -9.22 -21.62
C LYS A 224 5.57 -7.80 -21.30
N VAL A 225 6.45 -6.81 -21.34
CA VAL A 225 6.12 -5.40 -21.03
C VAL A 225 5.24 -4.79 -22.12
N THR A 226 5.53 -5.07 -23.38
CA THR A 226 4.73 -4.62 -24.52
C THR A 226 3.32 -5.19 -24.45
N GLU A 227 3.18 -6.48 -24.19
CA GLU A 227 1.87 -7.15 -24.03
C GLU A 227 1.13 -6.61 -22.81
N ALA A 228 1.81 -6.41 -21.66
CA ALA A 228 1.21 -5.78 -20.48
C ALA A 228 0.69 -4.36 -20.78
N THR A 229 1.43 -3.59 -21.57
CA THR A 229 1.00 -2.24 -21.99
C THR A 229 -0.26 -2.30 -22.85
N ARG A 230 -0.35 -3.27 -23.77
CA ARG A 230 -1.54 -3.49 -24.59
C ARG A 230 -2.74 -3.84 -23.75
N ILE A 231 -2.60 -4.82 -22.84
CA ILE A 231 -3.66 -5.25 -21.92
C ILE A 231 -4.13 -4.10 -21.03
N ALA A 232 -3.21 -3.32 -20.46
CA ALA A 232 -3.57 -2.19 -19.60
C ALA A 232 -4.37 -1.10 -20.34
N LYS A 233 -4.04 -0.83 -21.62
CA LYS A 233 -4.82 0.07 -22.49
C LYS A 233 -6.23 -0.46 -22.76
N GLU A 234 -6.40 -1.77 -22.90
CA GLU A 234 -7.72 -2.40 -23.06
C GLU A 234 -8.55 -2.37 -21.76
N MET A 235 -7.90 -2.59 -20.61
CA MET A 235 -8.54 -2.50 -19.30
C MET A 235 -9.00 -1.08 -18.95
N CYS A 236 -8.25 -0.07 -19.39
CA CYS A 236 -8.45 1.33 -19.01
C CYS A 236 -8.14 2.25 -20.19
N PRO A 237 -9.05 2.37 -21.22
CA PRO A 237 -8.78 3.09 -22.46
C PRO A 237 -8.43 4.57 -22.27
N ASP A 238 -8.97 5.20 -21.23
CA ASP A 238 -8.74 6.62 -20.93
C ASP A 238 -7.45 6.87 -20.15
N LEU A 239 -6.74 5.81 -19.72
CA LEU A 239 -5.50 5.92 -18.96
C LEU A 239 -4.35 6.32 -19.88
N GLN A 240 -3.64 7.39 -19.50
CA GLN A 240 -2.39 7.75 -20.17
C GLN A 240 -1.29 6.76 -19.77
N ILE A 241 -1.12 5.74 -20.59
CA ILE A 241 -0.14 4.66 -20.37
C ILE A 241 0.64 4.39 -21.65
N ASP A 242 1.93 4.20 -21.52
CA ASP A 242 2.78 3.80 -22.64
C ASP A 242 3.98 2.93 -22.21
N GLY A 243 4.48 2.15 -23.13
CA GLY A 243 5.58 1.20 -22.97
C GLY A 243 5.84 0.43 -24.28
N GLU A 244 6.93 -0.29 -24.35
CA GLU A 244 7.98 -0.30 -23.31
C GLU A 244 8.86 0.95 -23.41
N LEU A 245 9.30 1.46 -22.27
CA LEU A 245 10.15 2.64 -22.17
C LEU A 245 11.35 2.39 -21.23
N GLN A 246 12.53 2.86 -21.61
CA GLN A 246 13.64 3.01 -20.68
C GLN A 246 13.34 4.16 -19.70
N ALA A 247 13.93 4.10 -18.48
CA ALA A 247 13.66 5.08 -17.44
C ALA A 247 14.06 6.52 -17.85
N ASP A 248 15.14 6.68 -18.60
CA ASP A 248 15.56 7.97 -19.14
C ASP A 248 14.56 8.53 -20.15
N ALA A 249 14.02 7.67 -21.04
CA ALA A 249 12.99 8.07 -21.99
C ALA A 249 11.64 8.37 -21.30
N ALA A 250 11.31 7.67 -20.21
CA ALA A 250 10.09 7.92 -19.45
C ALA A 250 10.12 9.28 -18.72
N LEU A 251 11.30 9.70 -18.23
CA LEU A 251 11.43 10.84 -17.31
C LEU A 251 11.98 12.12 -17.95
N ILE A 252 12.79 12.01 -19.02
CA ILE A 252 13.54 13.14 -19.58
C ILE A 252 13.00 13.51 -20.96
N GLU A 253 12.41 14.68 -21.07
CA GLU A 253 11.74 15.16 -22.29
C GLU A 253 12.66 15.14 -23.53
N LYS A 254 13.91 15.59 -23.39
CA LYS A 254 14.89 15.56 -24.48
C LYS A 254 15.17 14.13 -24.97
N VAL A 255 15.22 13.15 -24.07
CA VAL A 255 15.43 11.75 -24.43
C VAL A 255 14.17 11.17 -25.08
N ALA A 256 13.00 11.49 -24.53
CA ALA A 256 11.71 11.09 -25.10
C ALA A 256 11.53 11.58 -26.55
N ALA A 257 11.89 12.83 -26.83
CA ALA A 257 11.80 13.39 -28.16
C ALA A 257 12.66 12.64 -29.20
N GLN A 258 13.74 12.00 -28.75
CA GLN A 258 14.62 11.21 -29.62
C GLN A 258 14.18 9.75 -29.74
N LYS A 259 13.86 9.11 -28.60
CA LYS A 259 13.66 7.64 -28.49
C LYS A 259 12.19 7.21 -28.59
N ALA A 260 11.24 8.07 -28.19
CA ALA A 260 9.82 7.73 -28.05
C ALA A 260 8.90 8.79 -28.66
N LYS A 261 9.23 9.25 -29.87
CA LYS A 261 8.48 10.29 -30.57
C LYS A 261 7.00 9.92 -30.71
N GLY A 262 6.12 10.82 -30.27
CA GLY A 262 4.67 10.62 -30.30
C GLY A 262 4.09 9.85 -29.11
N SER A 263 4.91 9.45 -28.16
CA SER A 263 4.40 8.86 -26.90
C SER A 263 3.63 9.90 -26.07
N PRO A 264 2.44 9.57 -25.56
CA PRO A 264 1.68 10.48 -24.69
C PRO A 264 2.25 10.59 -23.27
N VAL A 265 3.21 9.73 -22.91
CA VAL A 265 3.74 9.58 -21.54
C VAL A 265 5.23 9.89 -21.43
N ALA A 266 6.02 9.52 -22.45
CA ALA A 266 7.47 9.67 -22.41
C ALA A 266 7.89 11.12 -22.14
N GLY A 267 8.90 11.28 -21.28
CA GLY A 267 9.44 12.57 -20.83
C GLY A 267 8.67 13.27 -19.72
N LYS A 268 7.50 12.75 -19.32
CA LYS A 268 6.63 13.35 -18.29
C LYS A 268 5.95 12.32 -17.38
N ALA A 269 6.46 11.08 -17.36
CA ALA A 269 5.91 10.03 -16.51
C ALA A 269 5.95 10.42 -15.03
N ASN A 270 4.86 10.11 -14.30
CA ASN A 270 4.76 10.29 -12.85
C ASN A 270 4.46 8.97 -12.11
N VAL A 271 4.15 7.90 -12.86
CA VAL A 271 4.00 6.54 -12.37
C VAL A 271 4.93 5.63 -13.17
N LEU A 272 5.86 4.97 -12.48
CA LEU A 272 6.84 4.07 -13.07
C LEU A 272 6.54 2.63 -12.66
N VAL A 273 6.20 1.78 -13.64
CA VAL A 273 5.88 0.37 -13.43
C VAL A 273 7.06 -0.49 -13.86
N PHE A 274 7.62 -1.22 -12.91
CA PHE A 274 8.80 -2.06 -13.09
C PHE A 274 8.40 -3.48 -13.57
N PRO A 275 9.20 -4.11 -14.47
CA PRO A 275 8.87 -5.42 -15.03
C PRO A 275 8.97 -6.58 -14.05
N SER A 276 9.54 -6.36 -12.87
CA SER A 276 9.66 -7.32 -11.78
C SER A 276 9.99 -6.62 -10.46
N VAL A 277 9.66 -7.27 -9.33
CA VAL A 277 10.08 -6.81 -7.99
C VAL A 277 11.60 -6.65 -7.90
N VAL A 278 12.36 -7.53 -8.56
CA VAL A 278 13.84 -7.45 -8.53
C VAL A 278 14.31 -6.08 -9.01
N SER A 279 13.80 -5.62 -10.16
CA SER A 279 14.16 -4.30 -10.70
C SER A 279 13.60 -3.15 -9.85
N GLY A 280 12.34 -3.23 -9.43
CA GLY A 280 11.69 -2.19 -8.63
C GLY A 280 12.31 -2.02 -7.26
N ASN A 281 12.54 -3.14 -6.54
CA ASN A 281 13.12 -3.14 -5.20
C ASN A 281 14.56 -2.62 -5.17
N ILE A 282 15.40 -3.07 -6.10
CA ILE A 282 16.77 -2.58 -6.22
C ILE A 282 16.77 -1.08 -6.55
N CYS A 283 15.93 -0.67 -7.53
CA CYS A 283 15.89 0.71 -7.99
C CYS A 283 15.47 1.68 -6.90
N TYR A 284 14.33 1.44 -6.21
CA TYR A 284 13.88 2.39 -5.20
C TYR A 284 14.88 2.51 -4.04
N LYS A 285 15.48 1.39 -3.60
CA LYS A 285 16.49 1.41 -2.53
C LYS A 285 17.75 2.18 -2.94
N LEU A 286 18.23 1.99 -4.17
CA LEU A 286 19.40 2.72 -4.67
C LEU A 286 19.10 4.22 -4.75
N VAL A 287 17.95 4.58 -5.31
CA VAL A 287 17.55 5.99 -5.44
C VAL A 287 17.37 6.61 -4.06
N GLU A 288 16.68 5.95 -3.13
CA GLU A 288 16.53 6.40 -1.75
C GLU A 288 17.89 6.66 -1.08
N ARG A 289 18.79 5.67 -1.11
CA ARG A 289 20.06 5.73 -0.37
C ARG A 289 21.10 6.63 -1.02
N ILE A 290 21.23 6.59 -2.36
CA ILE A 290 22.26 7.35 -3.08
C ILE A 290 21.84 8.81 -3.24
N ALA A 291 20.59 9.06 -3.60
CA ALA A 291 20.10 10.43 -3.79
C ALA A 291 19.63 11.10 -2.47
N GLY A 292 19.58 10.35 -1.36
CA GLY A 292 19.13 10.87 -0.06
C GLY A 292 17.69 11.37 -0.08
N ILE A 293 16.84 10.72 -0.88
CA ILE A 293 15.43 11.06 -0.97
C ILE A 293 14.58 10.18 -0.06
N GLU A 294 13.39 10.64 0.26
CA GLU A 294 12.45 9.88 1.06
C GLU A 294 11.64 8.94 0.16
N ALA A 295 11.46 7.68 0.63
CA ALA A 295 10.60 6.68 0.01
C ALA A 295 9.55 6.21 1.04
N ILE A 296 8.26 6.43 0.77
CA ILE A 296 7.17 6.03 1.67
C ILE A 296 6.43 4.84 1.06
N GLY A 297 6.37 3.74 1.80
CA GLY A 297 5.73 2.49 1.38
C GLY A 297 6.27 1.26 2.12
N PRO A 298 5.89 0.04 1.70
CA PRO A 298 5.04 -0.23 0.53
C PRO A 298 3.55 0.06 0.79
N ILE A 299 2.93 0.78 -0.12
CA ILE A 299 1.48 0.97 -0.15
C ILE A 299 0.89 -0.20 -0.92
N LEU A 300 0.11 -1.04 -0.26
CA LEU A 300 -0.52 -2.18 -0.92
C LEU A 300 -1.66 -1.74 -1.83
N GLN A 301 -1.66 -2.27 -3.03
CA GLN A 301 -2.61 -1.97 -4.10
C GLN A 301 -3.37 -3.22 -4.50
N GLY A 302 -4.58 -3.06 -5.00
CA GLY A 302 -5.41 -4.17 -5.48
C GLY A 302 -6.21 -4.90 -4.41
N MET A 303 -6.14 -4.49 -3.14
CA MET A 303 -6.97 -5.04 -2.06
C MET A 303 -8.39 -4.45 -2.06
N ALA A 304 -9.39 -5.23 -1.62
CA ALA A 304 -10.78 -4.77 -1.52
C ALA A 304 -11.02 -3.80 -0.34
N ALA A 305 -10.08 -3.70 0.59
CA ALA A 305 -10.05 -2.70 1.66
C ALA A 305 -8.58 -2.39 2.03
N PRO A 306 -8.28 -1.24 2.66
CA PRO A 306 -6.92 -0.85 2.98
C PRO A 306 -6.30 -1.76 4.03
N VAL A 307 -5.29 -2.49 3.62
CA VAL A 307 -4.36 -3.22 4.50
C VAL A 307 -2.97 -2.89 3.98
N ASN A 308 -2.11 -2.34 4.83
CA ASN A 308 -0.75 -2.02 4.43
C ASN A 308 0.28 -2.70 5.34
N ASP A 309 1.41 -3.01 4.73
CA ASP A 309 2.55 -3.67 5.37
C ASP A 309 3.66 -2.67 5.65
N LEU A 310 4.38 -2.86 6.74
CA LEU A 310 5.52 -2.06 7.13
C LEU A 310 6.82 -2.87 6.96
N SER A 311 7.92 -2.18 6.76
CA SER A 311 9.23 -2.80 6.96
C SER A 311 9.48 -3.02 8.46
N ARG A 312 10.05 -4.14 8.86
CA ARG A 312 10.50 -4.37 10.25
C ARG A 312 11.53 -3.34 10.74
N GLY A 313 12.19 -2.66 9.81
CA GLY A 313 13.11 -1.56 10.09
C GLY A 313 12.47 -0.17 10.01
N CYS A 314 11.14 -0.06 9.97
CA CYS A 314 10.44 1.22 9.90
C CYS A 314 10.68 2.07 11.16
N SER A 315 10.66 3.37 10.98
CA SER A 315 10.69 4.35 12.05
C SER A 315 9.25 4.66 12.55
N ILE A 316 9.14 5.37 13.67
CA ILE A 316 7.88 5.91 14.18
C ILE A 316 7.22 6.81 13.12
N ASP A 317 8.02 7.58 12.39
CA ASP A 317 7.55 8.51 11.37
C ASP A 317 7.02 7.77 10.12
N ASP A 318 7.63 6.64 9.74
CA ASP A 318 7.11 5.78 8.68
C ASP A 318 5.74 5.20 9.04
N ILE A 319 5.56 4.73 10.28
CA ILE A 319 4.27 4.22 10.77
C ILE A 319 3.22 5.33 10.72
N TYR A 320 3.56 6.53 11.23
CA TYR A 320 2.67 7.69 11.19
C TYR A 320 2.21 8.00 9.75
N LYS A 321 3.15 8.12 8.81
CA LYS A 321 2.85 8.41 7.40
C LYS A 321 2.01 7.32 6.75
N MET A 322 2.29 6.06 7.06
CA MET A 322 1.52 4.94 6.52
C MET A 322 0.09 4.89 7.06
N VAL A 323 -0.16 5.28 8.33
CA VAL A 323 -1.52 5.43 8.85
C VAL A 323 -2.26 6.56 8.14
N VAL A 324 -1.60 7.71 7.91
CA VAL A 324 -2.18 8.81 7.11
C VAL A 324 -2.58 8.34 5.72
N ILE A 325 -1.73 7.57 5.04
CA ILE A 325 -2.00 6.99 3.72
C ILE A 325 -3.17 6.01 3.77
N THR A 326 -3.18 5.09 4.74
CA THR A 326 -4.24 4.09 4.91
C THR A 326 -5.60 4.73 5.16
N ALA A 327 -5.65 5.78 5.98
CA ALA A 327 -6.87 6.56 6.21
C ALA A 327 -7.37 7.19 4.89
N ASN A 328 -6.48 7.74 4.07
CA ASN A 328 -6.86 8.32 2.78
C ASN A 328 -7.31 7.25 1.75
N GLN A 329 -6.71 6.06 1.75
CA GLN A 329 -7.21 4.93 0.97
C GLN A 329 -8.65 4.57 1.39
N ALA A 330 -8.93 4.50 2.70
CA ALA A 330 -10.27 4.21 3.22
C ALA A 330 -11.28 5.30 2.82
N ILE A 331 -10.93 6.58 2.93
CA ILE A 331 -11.76 7.70 2.48
C ILE A 331 -12.08 7.59 0.99
N SER A 332 -11.08 7.28 0.16
CA SER A 332 -11.25 7.14 -1.29
C SER A 332 -12.21 5.99 -1.64
N LEU A 333 -12.07 4.84 -0.99
CA LEU A 333 -12.96 3.69 -1.21
C LEU A 333 -14.41 3.95 -0.79
N LYS A 334 -14.64 4.76 0.25
CA LYS A 334 -16.01 5.14 0.66
C LYS A 334 -16.68 6.10 -0.34
N LYS A 335 -15.91 6.91 -1.07
CA LYS A 335 -16.43 7.83 -2.10
C LYS A 335 -16.81 7.13 -3.41
N THR A 336 -16.30 5.94 -3.65
CA THR A 336 -16.53 5.16 -4.88
C THR A 336 -17.64 4.10 -4.73
N LYS A 337 -18.17 3.91 -3.54
CA LYS A 337 -19.35 3.09 -3.22
C LYS A 337 -20.60 3.95 -3.19
#